data_e225b13a5293e21e08d0340a8cb37a0d
#
_entry.id   e225b13a5293e21e08d0340a8cb37a0d
#
_cell.length_a   1.000
_cell.length_b   1.000
_cell.length_c   1.000
_cell.angle_alpha   90.00
_cell.angle_beta   90.00
_cell.angle_gamma   90.00
#
_symmetry.space_group_name_H-M   'P 1'
#
loop_
_entity.id
_entity.type
_entity.pdbx_description
1 polymer ?
#
loop_
_entity_poly.entity_id
_entity_poly.type
_entity_poly.pdbx_seq_one_letter_code
_entity_poly.pdbx_strand_id
1 'polypeptide(L)'
;LGDVYKRQLIEVRSANECLCVKLVVERATQDELDGLAPMLDAIKDAKTDQEGAEATFQFHHALSVLSRNTFLPLLYNSIHSYGLHFWSLYRQRYGANRLYQNKLELYRALLDRDAERAQAFTSDMLDSVANGAFSLYSHPDQTSHSV
;
A
#
# COMPACT_ATOMS: atom_id res chain seq x y z
N LEU A 1 -14.31 7.62 11.83
CA LEU A 1 -13.02 7.76 12.51
C LEU A 1 -12.50 9.17 12.34
N GLY A 2 -12.15 9.81 13.46
CA GLY A 2 -11.56 11.13 13.44
C GLY A 2 -10.15 11.15 12.83
N ASP A 3 -9.67 12.35 12.46
CA ASP A 3 -8.35 12.53 11.82
C ASP A 3 -7.19 12.01 12.69
N VAL A 4 -7.35 12.04 14.02
CA VAL A 4 -6.36 11.53 14.97
C VAL A 4 -6.16 10.02 14.78
N TYR A 5 -7.24 9.25 14.66
CA TYR A 5 -7.15 7.80 14.47
C TYR A 5 -6.57 7.43 13.11
N LYS A 6 -6.92 8.17 12.07
CA LYS A 6 -6.36 7.97 10.72
C LYS A 6 -4.85 8.17 10.72
N ARG A 7 -4.40 9.23 11.38
CA ARG A 7 -2.96 9.53 11.50
C ARG A 7 -2.23 8.43 12.27
N GLN A 8 -2.79 8.01 13.40
CA GLN A 8 -2.23 6.92 14.20
C GLN A 8 -2.18 5.59 13.43
N LEU A 9 -3.21 5.28 12.64
CA LEU A 9 -3.22 4.10 11.78
C LEU A 9 -2.09 4.16 10.74
N ILE A 10 -1.86 5.31 10.12
CA ILE A 10 -0.78 5.50 9.15
C ILE A 10 0.60 5.35 9.81
N GLU A 11 0.77 5.84 11.03
CA GLU A 11 2.01 5.65 11.80
C GLU A 11 2.33 4.16 11.98
N VAL A 12 1.35 3.37 12.42
CA VAL A 12 1.50 1.91 12.60
C VAL A 12 1.73 1.22 11.27
N ARG A 13 0.99 1.58 10.23
CA ARG A 13 1.16 1.01 8.90
C ARG A 13 2.55 1.29 8.34
N SER A 14 3.02 2.54 8.47
CA SER A 14 4.35 2.91 7.99
C SER A 14 5.44 2.05 8.63
N ALA A 15 5.40 1.91 9.95
CA ALA A 15 6.35 1.07 10.68
C ALA A 15 6.29 -0.40 10.25
N ASN A 16 5.08 -0.96 10.15
CA ASN A 16 4.89 -2.37 9.78
C ASN A 16 5.27 -2.64 8.32
N GLU A 17 4.89 -1.76 7.40
CA GLU A 17 5.18 -1.94 5.98
C GLU A 17 6.67 -1.75 5.68
N CYS A 18 7.34 -0.80 6.33
CA CYS A 18 8.79 -0.63 6.22
C CYS A 18 9.54 -1.84 6.77
N LEU A 19 9.13 -2.37 7.91
CA LEU A 19 9.69 -3.61 8.45
C LEU A 19 9.46 -4.78 7.48
N CYS A 20 8.24 -4.89 6.95
CA CYS A 20 7.87 -5.94 6.01
C CYS A 20 8.79 -5.97 4.80
N VAL A 21 8.96 -4.84 4.10
CA VAL A 21 9.79 -4.80 2.88
C VAL A 21 11.27 -5.06 3.18
N LYS A 22 11.77 -4.59 4.31
CA LYS A 22 13.13 -4.92 4.78
C LYS A 22 13.31 -6.44 4.93
N LEU A 23 12.38 -7.10 5.61
CA LEU A 23 12.46 -8.54 5.84
C LEU A 23 12.27 -9.34 4.55
N VAL A 24 11.42 -8.89 3.63
CA VAL A 24 11.25 -9.52 2.32
C VAL A 24 12.57 -9.49 1.54
N VAL A 25 13.25 -8.35 1.50
CA VAL A 25 14.55 -8.22 0.84
C VAL A 25 15.58 -9.19 1.43
N GLU A 26 15.57 -9.38 2.74
CA GLU A 26 16.51 -10.27 3.43
C GLU A 26 16.17 -11.75 3.29
N ARG A 27 14.90 -12.12 3.19
CA ARG A 27 14.42 -13.50 3.43
C ARG A 27 13.74 -14.17 2.25
N ALA A 28 13.14 -13.41 1.34
CA ALA A 28 12.45 -13.99 0.20
C ALA A 28 13.44 -14.57 -0.82
N THR A 29 13.10 -15.73 -1.39
CA THR A 29 13.87 -16.31 -2.49
C THR A 29 13.58 -15.57 -3.80
N GLN A 30 14.45 -15.73 -4.79
CA GLN A 30 14.22 -15.17 -6.11
C GLN A 30 12.92 -15.68 -6.74
N ASP A 31 12.67 -16.99 -6.64
CA ASP A 31 11.44 -17.60 -7.18
C ASP A 31 10.19 -17.04 -6.50
N GLU A 32 10.25 -16.79 -5.21
CA GLU A 32 9.15 -16.16 -4.49
C GLU A 32 8.89 -14.72 -4.95
N LEU A 33 9.94 -13.95 -5.17
CA LEU A 33 9.81 -12.59 -5.71
C LEU A 33 9.27 -12.62 -7.14
N ASP A 34 9.80 -13.50 -7.99
CA ASP A 34 9.31 -13.65 -9.36
C ASP A 34 7.82 -14.04 -9.38
N GLY A 35 7.39 -14.85 -8.42
CA GLY A 35 6.00 -15.27 -8.25
C GLY A 35 5.02 -14.16 -7.91
N LEU A 36 5.49 -12.96 -7.56
CA LEU A 36 4.63 -11.80 -7.30
C LEU A 36 4.16 -11.10 -8.58
N ALA A 37 4.80 -11.34 -9.72
CA ALA A 37 4.46 -10.67 -10.98
C ALA A 37 2.98 -10.80 -11.38
N PRO A 38 2.32 -11.96 -11.26
CA PRO A 38 0.88 -12.07 -11.56
C PRO A 38 0.00 -11.20 -10.66
N MET A 39 0.42 -10.91 -9.44
CA MET A 39 -0.32 -10.03 -8.54
C MET A 39 -0.27 -8.57 -9.00
N LEU A 40 0.86 -8.15 -9.58
CA LEU A 40 0.95 -6.84 -10.23
C LEU A 40 0.07 -6.74 -11.46
N ASP A 41 0.01 -7.80 -12.26
CA ASP A 41 -0.90 -7.87 -13.40
C ASP A 41 -2.37 -7.74 -12.95
N ALA A 42 -2.75 -8.37 -11.84
CA ALA A 42 -4.08 -8.25 -11.28
C ALA A 42 -4.41 -6.79 -10.87
N ILE A 43 -3.45 -6.05 -10.33
CA ILE A 43 -3.62 -4.62 -10.01
C ILE A 43 -3.82 -3.81 -11.30
N LYS A 44 -2.99 -4.07 -12.30
CA LYS A 44 -3.05 -3.40 -13.60
C LYS A 44 -4.38 -3.64 -14.32
N ASP A 45 -4.85 -4.88 -14.29
CA ASP A 45 -6.01 -5.32 -15.06
C ASP A 45 -7.35 -5.09 -14.34
N ALA A 46 -7.33 -4.65 -13.08
CA ALA A 46 -8.53 -4.35 -12.30
C ALA A 46 -9.40 -3.31 -13.00
N LYS A 47 -10.71 -3.57 -13.07
CA LYS A 47 -11.67 -2.72 -13.80
C LYS A 47 -12.35 -1.70 -12.91
N THR A 48 -12.44 -1.97 -11.61
CA THR A 48 -13.10 -1.11 -10.63
C THR A 48 -12.15 -0.72 -9.51
N ASP A 49 -12.50 0.32 -8.76
CA ASP A 49 -11.72 0.73 -7.59
C ASP A 49 -11.68 -0.36 -6.53
N GLN A 50 -12.79 -1.09 -6.37
CA GLN A 50 -12.86 -2.20 -5.44
C GLN A 50 -11.95 -3.37 -5.86
N GLU A 51 -11.97 -3.76 -7.12
CA GLU A 51 -11.07 -4.80 -7.64
C GLU A 51 -9.61 -4.40 -7.50
N GLY A 52 -9.27 -3.15 -7.80
CA GLY A 52 -7.93 -2.61 -7.64
C GLY A 52 -7.47 -2.60 -6.19
N ALA A 53 -8.37 -2.23 -5.27
CA ALA A 53 -8.10 -2.26 -3.84
C ALA A 53 -7.84 -3.68 -3.35
N GLU A 54 -8.67 -4.64 -3.75
CA GLU A 54 -8.52 -6.05 -3.36
C GLU A 54 -7.21 -6.62 -3.90
N ALA A 55 -6.91 -6.40 -5.18
CA ALA A 55 -5.66 -6.86 -5.78
C ALA A 55 -4.42 -6.26 -5.09
N THR A 56 -4.48 -4.98 -4.73
CA THR A 56 -3.40 -4.31 -4.01
C THR A 56 -3.25 -4.87 -2.60
N PHE A 57 -4.35 -5.10 -1.90
CA PHE A 57 -4.33 -5.72 -0.58
C PHE A 57 -3.68 -7.11 -0.64
N GLN A 58 -4.04 -7.93 -1.61
CA GLN A 58 -3.47 -9.28 -1.78
C GLN A 58 -1.96 -9.23 -2.07
N PHE A 59 -1.51 -8.27 -2.86
CA PHE A 59 -0.08 -8.05 -3.10
C PHE A 59 0.67 -7.75 -1.79
N HIS A 60 0.18 -6.82 -0.99
CA HIS A 60 0.80 -6.49 0.30
C HIS A 60 0.70 -7.65 1.31
N HIS A 61 -0.40 -8.40 1.30
CA HIS A 61 -0.53 -9.59 2.13
C HIS A 61 0.53 -10.64 1.76
N ALA A 62 0.74 -10.87 0.46
CA ALA A 62 1.79 -11.77 0.00
C ALA A 62 3.17 -11.32 0.47
N LEU A 63 3.48 -10.02 0.43
CA LEU A 63 4.73 -9.50 0.98
C LEU A 63 4.86 -9.81 2.48
N SER A 64 3.79 -9.64 3.24
CA SER A 64 3.80 -9.93 4.67
C SER A 64 4.09 -11.41 4.97
N VAL A 65 3.60 -12.33 4.14
CA VAL A 65 3.92 -13.76 4.23
C VAL A 65 5.39 -14.01 3.89
N LEU A 66 5.89 -13.41 2.82
CA LEU A 66 7.29 -13.55 2.39
C LEU A 66 8.30 -12.93 3.37
N SER A 67 7.86 -12.04 4.24
CA SER A 67 8.70 -11.49 5.31
C SER A 67 9.18 -12.54 6.30
N ARG A 68 8.50 -13.68 6.37
CA ARG A 68 8.73 -14.75 7.35
C ARG A 68 8.64 -14.29 8.80
N ASN A 69 7.96 -13.19 9.04
CA ASN A 69 7.53 -12.77 10.36
C ASN A 69 6.05 -13.12 10.52
N THR A 70 5.75 -14.09 11.38
CA THR A 70 4.39 -14.63 11.54
C THR A 70 3.37 -13.60 11.99
N PHE A 71 3.80 -12.56 12.70
CA PHE A 71 2.91 -11.52 13.19
C PHE A 71 2.50 -10.50 12.11
N LEU A 72 3.34 -10.26 11.10
CA LEU A 72 3.04 -9.26 10.06
C LEU A 72 1.77 -9.60 9.26
N PRO A 73 1.56 -10.85 8.79
CA PRO A 73 0.29 -11.18 8.13
C PRO A 73 -0.93 -11.01 9.05
N LEU A 74 -0.80 -11.33 10.34
CA LEU A 74 -1.89 -11.15 11.31
C LEU A 74 -2.23 -9.68 11.51
N LEU A 75 -1.22 -8.83 11.68
CA LEU A 75 -1.40 -7.39 11.81
C LEU A 75 -2.00 -6.80 10.54
N TYR A 76 -1.54 -7.22 9.38
CA TYR A 76 -2.06 -6.75 8.10
C TYR A 76 -3.53 -7.15 7.90
N ASN A 77 -3.88 -8.38 8.21
CA ASN A 77 -5.27 -8.86 8.15
C ASN A 77 -6.18 -8.16 9.15
N SER A 78 -5.67 -7.75 10.31
CA SER A 78 -6.48 -7.04 11.31
C SER A 78 -6.99 -5.68 10.83
N ILE A 79 -6.34 -5.09 9.84
CA ILE A 79 -6.75 -3.81 9.24
C ILE A 79 -7.33 -3.97 7.83
N HIS A 80 -7.81 -5.16 7.48
CA HIS A 80 -8.30 -5.50 6.14
C HIS A 80 -9.31 -4.48 5.60
N SER A 81 -10.35 -4.18 6.36
CA SER A 81 -11.39 -3.23 5.94
C SER A 81 -10.84 -1.82 5.70
N TYR A 82 -9.94 -1.37 6.57
CA TYR A 82 -9.28 -0.08 6.41
C TYR A 82 -8.33 -0.08 5.21
N GLY A 83 -7.62 -1.18 4.99
CA GLY A 83 -6.73 -1.33 3.84
C GLY A 83 -7.47 -1.27 2.52
N LEU A 84 -8.58 -1.99 2.41
CA LEU A 84 -9.43 -1.95 1.21
C LEU A 84 -9.99 -0.55 0.95
N HIS A 85 -10.50 0.10 1.99
CA HIS A 85 -11.01 1.46 1.87
C HIS A 85 -9.91 2.44 1.44
N PHE A 86 -8.73 2.35 2.03
CA PHE A 86 -7.58 3.17 1.69
C PHE A 86 -7.19 3.03 0.21
N TRP A 87 -7.03 1.79 -0.28
CA TRP A 87 -6.60 1.55 -1.67
C TRP A 87 -7.67 1.93 -2.67
N SER A 88 -8.95 1.73 -2.32
CA SER A 88 -10.07 2.17 -3.15
C SER A 88 -10.08 3.69 -3.33
N LEU A 89 -9.95 4.44 -2.23
CA LEU A 89 -9.86 5.90 -2.28
C LEU A 89 -8.61 6.39 -3.00
N TYR A 90 -7.48 5.73 -2.79
CA TYR A 90 -6.24 6.07 -3.48
C TYR A 90 -6.40 5.94 -4.99
N ARG A 91 -6.93 4.80 -5.45
CA ARG A 91 -7.18 4.56 -6.87
C ARG A 91 -8.18 5.54 -7.46
N GLN A 92 -9.26 5.81 -6.76
CA GLN A 92 -10.28 6.77 -7.16
C GLN A 92 -9.69 8.17 -7.33
N ARG A 93 -8.83 8.59 -6.39
CA ARG A 93 -8.26 9.94 -6.37
C ARG A 93 -7.12 10.13 -7.35
N TYR A 94 -6.19 9.19 -7.40
CA TYR A 94 -4.95 9.32 -8.18
C TYR A 94 -4.95 8.55 -9.49
N GLY A 95 -5.92 7.68 -9.70
CA GLY A 95 -6.08 6.88 -10.90
C GLY A 95 -5.45 5.48 -10.81
N ALA A 96 -5.99 4.60 -11.65
CA ALA A 96 -5.58 3.20 -11.72
C ALA A 96 -4.10 3.05 -12.10
N ASN A 97 -3.64 3.84 -13.06
CA ASN A 97 -2.25 3.78 -13.51
C ASN A 97 -1.27 4.21 -12.42
N ARG A 98 -1.62 5.25 -11.65
CA ARG A 98 -0.77 5.72 -10.54
C ARG A 98 -0.61 4.66 -9.47
N LEU A 99 -1.70 3.97 -9.11
CA LEU A 99 -1.65 2.86 -8.15
C LEU A 99 -0.75 1.74 -8.67
N TYR A 100 -0.95 1.32 -9.90
CA TYR A 100 -0.13 0.27 -10.51
C TYR A 100 1.36 0.65 -10.54
N GLN A 101 1.69 1.85 -11.03
CA GLN A 101 3.08 2.31 -11.10
C GLN A 101 3.74 2.36 -9.72
N ASN A 102 2.99 2.78 -8.71
CA ASN A 102 3.46 2.77 -7.33
C ASN A 102 3.88 1.37 -6.88
N LYS A 103 3.06 0.36 -7.16
CA LYS A 103 3.37 -1.03 -6.78
C LYS A 103 4.47 -1.63 -7.64
N LEU A 104 4.53 -1.26 -8.91
CA LEU A 104 5.61 -1.69 -9.81
C LEU A 104 6.97 -1.17 -9.34
N GLU A 105 7.07 0.07 -8.92
CA GLU A 105 8.32 0.65 -8.39
C GLU A 105 8.75 -0.04 -7.08
N LEU A 106 7.79 -0.33 -6.20
CA LEU A 106 8.08 -1.11 -5.00
C LEU A 106 8.61 -2.51 -5.37
N TYR A 107 7.96 -3.18 -6.30
CA TYR A 107 8.37 -4.50 -6.77
C TYR A 107 9.78 -4.49 -7.36
N ARG A 108 10.11 -3.49 -8.17
CA ARG A 108 11.45 -3.32 -8.72
C ARG A 108 12.51 -3.17 -7.64
N ALA A 109 12.22 -2.39 -6.61
CA ALA A 109 13.13 -2.25 -5.47
C ALA A 109 13.35 -3.58 -4.74
N LEU A 110 12.31 -4.40 -4.61
CA LEU A 110 12.42 -5.75 -4.02
C LEU A 110 13.27 -6.68 -4.89
N LEU A 111 13.06 -6.67 -6.21
CA LEU A 111 13.87 -7.46 -7.15
C LEU A 111 15.35 -7.06 -7.12
N ASP A 112 15.63 -5.76 -6.97
CA ASP A 112 16.98 -5.23 -6.84
C ASP A 112 17.60 -5.49 -5.45
N ARG A 113 16.84 -6.08 -4.53
CA ARG A 113 17.25 -6.28 -3.12
C ARG A 113 17.67 -4.98 -2.43
N ASP A 114 17.07 -3.88 -2.81
CA ASP A 114 17.34 -2.55 -2.28
C ASP A 114 16.34 -2.21 -1.16
N ALA A 115 16.67 -2.63 0.06
CA ALA A 115 15.81 -2.43 1.23
C ALA A 115 15.59 -0.95 1.54
N GLU A 116 16.62 -0.14 1.41
CA GLU A 116 16.55 1.30 1.69
C GLU A 116 15.59 2.00 0.72
N ARG A 117 15.69 1.71 -0.57
CA ARG A 117 14.79 2.24 -1.60
C ARG A 117 13.35 1.77 -1.38
N ALA A 118 13.15 0.48 -1.07
CA ALA A 118 11.82 -0.07 -0.80
C ALA A 118 11.18 0.59 0.42
N GLN A 119 11.93 0.79 1.50
CA GLN A 119 11.45 1.45 2.72
C GLN A 119 11.15 2.94 2.47
N ALA A 120 12.04 3.66 1.81
CA ALA A 120 11.85 5.06 1.49
C ALA A 120 10.62 5.27 0.62
N PHE A 121 10.45 4.44 -0.40
CA PHE A 121 9.30 4.50 -1.30
C PHE A 121 7.98 4.26 -0.56
N THR A 122 7.96 3.27 0.32
CA THR A 122 6.77 2.94 1.13
C THR A 122 6.43 4.06 2.12
N SER A 123 7.43 4.57 2.82
CA SER A 123 7.28 5.66 3.79
C SER A 123 6.80 6.95 3.12
N ASP A 124 7.44 7.35 2.03
CA ASP A 124 7.09 8.58 1.30
C ASP A 124 5.66 8.55 0.77
N MET A 125 5.19 7.40 0.30
CA MET A 125 3.82 7.25 -0.17
C MET A 125 2.81 7.42 0.97
N LEU A 126 3.04 6.79 2.11
CA LEU A 126 2.16 6.90 3.28
C LEU A 126 2.20 8.31 3.89
N ASP A 127 3.36 8.94 3.96
CA ASP A 127 3.53 10.30 4.47
C ASP A 127 2.85 11.32 3.55
N SER A 128 2.91 11.13 2.24
CA SER A 128 2.22 11.98 1.26
C SER A 128 0.70 11.96 1.47
N VAL A 129 0.16 10.78 1.81
CA VAL A 129 -1.27 10.63 2.13
C VAL A 129 -1.62 11.24 3.48
N ALA A 130 -0.75 11.08 4.48
CA ALA A 130 -1.00 11.57 5.85
C ALA A 130 -0.91 13.08 5.96
N ASN A 131 0.07 13.70 5.31
CA ASN A 131 0.43 15.10 5.47
C ASN A 131 -0.01 15.98 4.30
N GLY A 132 -0.49 15.38 3.22
CA GLY A 132 -0.88 16.12 2.03
C GLY A 132 -2.09 17.02 2.26
N ALA A 133 -2.13 18.16 1.54
CA ALA A 133 -3.34 18.95 1.35
C ALA A 133 -4.51 18.09 0.79
N PHE A 134 -4.26 16.83 0.63
CA PHE A 134 -5.11 15.80 0.06
C PHE A 134 -5.22 14.63 1.03
N SER A 135 -5.81 14.84 2.21
CA SER A 135 -6.25 13.71 3.02
C SER A 135 -7.19 12.85 2.15
N LEU A 136 -6.86 11.57 1.95
CA LEU A 136 -7.74 10.63 1.26
C LEU A 136 -9.11 10.52 1.92
N TYR A 137 -9.21 11.04 3.11
CA TYR A 137 -10.40 10.98 3.96
C TYR A 137 -11.13 12.33 4.07
N SER A 138 -10.68 13.39 3.40
CA SER A 138 -11.44 14.63 3.31
C SER A 138 -12.50 14.51 2.22
N HIS A 139 -13.76 14.80 2.59
CA HIS A 139 -14.85 14.81 1.62
C HIS A 139 -14.62 15.91 0.56
N PRO A 140 -14.92 15.64 -0.72
CA PRO A 140 -14.82 16.66 -1.77
C PRO A 140 -15.87 17.76 -1.68
N ASP A 141 -16.80 17.73 -0.72
CA ASP A 141 -18.02 18.56 -0.72
C ASP A 141 -17.99 19.80 0.18
N GLN A 142 -16.84 20.43 0.44
CA GLN A 142 -16.83 21.70 1.17
C GLN A 142 -16.18 22.87 0.43
N THR A 143 -16.14 22.84 -0.88
CA THR A 143 -15.69 24.01 -1.67
C THR A 143 -16.67 24.42 -2.76
N SER A 144 -17.94 24.48 -2.46
CA SER A 144 -18.86 25.19 -3.33
C SER A 144 -20.06 25.71 -2.57
N HIS A 145 -19.85 26.75 -1.78
CA HIS A 145 -20.89 27.77 -1.52
C HIS A 145 -20.22 28.93 -0.76
N SER A 146 -19.66 29.82 -1.55
CA SER A 146 -19.53 31.24 -1.16
C SER A 146 -19.68 32.04 -2.44
N VAL A 147 -20.91 32.39 -2.68
CA VAL A 147 -21.23 33.53 -3.52
C VAL A 147 -21.04 34.77 -2.71
#